data_06df1c426cff205abaa5f4e149cdfb8c
#
_entry.id   06df1c426cff205abaa5f4e149cdfb8c
#
_cell.length_a   1.000
_cell.length_b   1.000
_cell.length_c   1.000
_cell.angle_alpha   90.00
_cell.angle_beta   90.00
_cell.angle_gamma   90.00
#
_symmetry.space_group_name_H-M   'P 1'
#
loop_
_entity.id
_entity.type
_entity.pdbx_description
1 polymer ?
#
loop_
_entity_poly.entity_id
_entity_poly.type
_entity_poly.pdbx_seq_one_letter_code
_entity_poly.pdbx_strand_id
1 'polypeptide(L)'
;YQISPDIIDYCLLILGSSVGCRFADKTFGEIGRNALHSFVATFLLVVLGVAAAFVAGLVIDKNFFTLLLSYCPGGIYEVAVIAIFFDLDPEFVSFHHIIRLLMILFAVPVMLKIISKKA
;
A
#
# COMPACT_ATOMS: atom_id res chain seq x y z
N TYR A 1 22.26 15.44 1.78
CA TYR A 1 22.45 14.44 2.85
C TYR A 1 22.35 13.07 2.20
N GLN A 2 23.50 12.48 1.87
CA GLN A 2 23.54 11.08 1.42
C GLN A 2 23.68 10.21 2.66
N ILE A 3 22.64 9.48 3.00
CA ILE A 3 22.69 8.44 4.03
C ILE A 3 23.57 7.32 3.48
N SER A 4 24.57 6.87 4.26
CA SER A 4 25.42 5.76 3.85
C SER A 4 24.57 4.52 3.52
N PRO A 5 24.85 3.81 2.41
CA PRO A 5 24.13 2.60 2.05
C PRO A 5 24.10 1.58 3.18
N ASP A 6 25.21 1.45 3.93
CA ASP A 6 25.33 0.54 5.07
C ASP A 6 24.24 0.77 6.15
N ILE A 7 23.88 2.04 6.43
CA ILE A 7 22.85 2.35 7.42
C ILE A 7 21.48 1.87 6.95
N ILE A 8 21.19 2.01 5.67
CA ILE A 8 19.94 1.52 5.06
C ILE A 8 19.87 0.00 5.17
N ASP A 9 20.97 -0.69 4.86
CA ASP A 9 21.04 -2.15 4.91
C ASP A 9 20.84 -2.67 6.34
N TYR A 10 21.46 -2.05 7.33
CA TYR A 10 21.23 -2.38 8.75
C TYR A 10 19.77 -2.17 9.18
N CYS A 11 19.14 -1.07 8.76
CA CYS A 11 17.73 -0.81 9.05
C CYS A 11 16.82 -1.85 8.41
N LEU A 12 17.08 -2.23 7.16
CA LEU A 12 16.33 -3.26 6.46
C LEU A 12 16.50 -4.63 7.11
N LEU A 13 17.71 -4.95 7.58
CA LEU A 13 18.01 -6.20 8.28
C LEU A 13 17.27 -6.29 9.62
N ILE A 14 17.25 -5.19 10.40
CA ILE A 14 16.49 -5.11 11.65
C ILE A 14 15.00 -5.25 11.40
N LEU A 15 14.45 -4.55 10.41
CA LEU A 15 13.05 -4.63 10.04
C LEU A 15 12.67 -6.06 9.58
N GLY A 16 13.46 -6.64 8.70
CA GLY A 16 13.25 -8.00 8.21
C GLY A 16 13.29 -9.04 9.34
N SER A 17 14.27 -8.93 10.24
CA SER A 17 14.38 -9.81 11.41
C SER A 17 13.20 -9.66 12.36
N SER A 18 12.75 -8.43 12.62
CA SER A 18 11.60 -8.14 13.47
C SER A 18 10.31 -8.74 12.91
N VAL A 19 10.10 -8.64 11.60
CA VAL A 19 8.96 -9.27 10.92
C VAL A 19 9.10 -10.79 10.93
N GLY A 20 10.30 -11.33 10.66
CA GLY A 20 10.57 -12.77 10.68
C GLY A 20 10.29 -13.41 12.04
N CYS A 21 10.68 -12.76 13.13
CA CYS A 21 10.41 -13.26 14.49
C CYS A 21 8.92 -13.41 14.81
N ARG A 22 8.04 -12.65 14.18
CA ARG A 22 6.59 -12.79 14.37
C ARG A 22 6.01 -14.09 13.81
N PHE A 23 6.75 -14.77 12.93
CA PHE A 23 6.38 -16.05 12.35
C PHE A 23 6.97 -17.24 13.10
N ALA A 24 7.92 -17.01 14.02
CA ALA A 24 8.63 -18.08 14.73
C ALA A 24 7.71 -19.01 15.55
N ASP A 25 6.63 -18.47 16.12
CA ASP A 25 5.68 -19.22 16.96
C ASP A 25 4.46 -19.76 16.18
N LYS A 26 4.46 -19.65 14.84
CA LYS A 26 3.33 -20.09 14.02
C LYS A 26 3.56 -21.43 13.37
N THR A 27 2.56 -22.31 13.44
CA THR A 27 2.56 -23.58 12.74
C THR A 27 2.46 -23.38 11.23
N PHE A 28 3.15 -24.21 10.44
CA PHE A 28 3.12 -24.13 8.97
C PHE A 28 1.69 -24.15 8.39
N GLY A 29 0.76 -24.88 9.01
CA GLY A 29 -0.64 -24.91 8.61
C GLY A 29 -1.37 -23.57 8.85
N GLU A 30 -1.07 -22.89 9.95
CA GLU A 30 -1.62 -21.54 10.22
C GLU A 30 -1.04 -20.49 9.26
N ILE A 31 0.26 -20.61 8.95
CA ILE A 31 0.91 -19.73 7.98
C ILE A 31 0.27 -19.90 6.60
N GLY A 32 0.04 -21.13 6.14
CA GLY A 32 -0.58 -21.41 4.85
C GLY A 32 -2.01 -20.89 4.76
N ARG A 33 -2.82 -21.09 5.81
CA ARG A 33 -4.19 -20.56 5.87
C ARG A 33 -4.23 -19.04 5.89
N ASN A 34 -3.36 -18.43 6.69
CA ASN A 34 -3.28 -16.97 6.77
C ASN A 34 -2.74 -16.37 5.46
N ALA A 35 -1.77 -17.02 4.81
CA ALA A 35 -1.26 -16.63 3.51
C ALA A 35 -2.36 -16.65 2.44
N LEU A 36 -3.22 -17.68 2.44
CA LEU A 36 -4.34 -17.75 1.50
C LEU A 36 -5.33 -16.61 1.72
N HIS A 37 -5.71 -16.33 2.98
CA HIS A 37 -6.61 -15.20 3.29
C HIS A 37 -6.00 -13.86 2.91
N SER A 38 -4.70 -13.66 3.18
CA SER A 38 -3.97 -12.45 2.79
C SER A 38 -3.89 -12.31 1.27
N PHE A 39 -3.67 -13.41 0.55
CA PHE A 39 -3.64 -13.42 -0.89
C PHE A 39 -4.99 -13.01 -1.49
N VAL A 40 -6.10 -13.59 -0.99
CA VAL A 40 -7.45 -13.22 -1.44
C VAL A 40 -7.75 -11.75 -1.14
N ALA A 41 -7.42 -11.28 0.07
CA ALA A 41 -7.62 -9.87 0.45
C ALA A 41 -6.82 -8.92 -0.45
N THR A 42 -5.55 -9.23 -0.70
CA THR A 42 -4.69 -8.43 -1.58
C THR A 42 -5.21 -8.44 -3.02
N PHE A 43 -5.62 -9.60 -3.51
CA PHE A 43 -6.20 -9.73 -4.84
C PHE A 43 -7.46 -8.87 -5.00
N LEU A 44 -8.36 -8.89 -4.01
CA LEU A 44 -9.55 -8.04 -4.00
C LEU A 44 -9.19 -6.55 -4.00
N LEU A 45 -8.18 -6.14 -3.21
CA LEU A 45 -7.70 -4.75 -3.19
C LEU A 45 -7.14 -4.33 -4.55
N VAL A 46 -6.39 -5.19 -5.21
CA VAL A 46 -5.86 -4.91 -6.56
C VAL A 46 -7.00 -4.76 -7.56
N VAL A 47 -7.97 -5.68 -7.56
CA VAL A 47 -9.14 -5.60 -8.45
C VAL A 47 -9.94 -4.30 -8.21
N LEU A 48 -10.16 -3.93 -6.96
CA LEU A 48 -10.82 -2.67 -6.61
C LEU A 48 -10.00 -1.45 -7.07
N GLY A 49 -8.68 -1.49 -6.92
CA GLY A 49 -7.78 -0.44 -7.41
C GLY A 49 -7.85 -0.27 -8.93
N VAL A 50 -7.84 -1.38 -9.68
CA VAL A 50 -7.99 -1.36 -11.14
C VAL A 50 -9.36 -0.81 -11.55
N ALA A 51 -10.43 -1.26 -10.88
CA ALA A 51 -11.78 -0.76 -11.15
C ALA A 51 -11.88 0.75 -10.87
N ALA A 52 -11.31 1.22 -9.75
CA ALA A 52 -11.27 2.64 -9.41
C ALA A 52 -10.47 3.45 -10.44
N ALA A 53 -9.32 2.94 -10.90
CA ALA A 53 -8.51 3.58 -11.95
C ALA A 53 -9.29 3.67 -13.27
N PHE A 54 -10.03 2.63 -13.62
CA PHE A 54 -10.86 2.62 -14.82
C PHE A 54 -11.99 3.65 -14.74
N VAL A 55 -12.72 3.69 -13.62
CA VAL A 55 -13.80 4.68 -13.40
C VAL A 55 -13.25 6.10 -13.39
N ALA A 56 -12.11 6.33 -12.73
CA ALA A 56 -11.45 7.63 -12.72
C ALA A 56 -11.00 8.05 -14.14
N GLY A 57 -10.55 7.12 -14.97
CA GLY A 57 -10.18 7.36 -16.36
C GLY A 57 -11.33 7.80 -17.25
N LEU A 58 -12.58 7.55 -16.86
CA LEU A 58 -13.76 8.06 -17.58
C LEU A 58 -14.05 9.54 -17.28
N VAL A 59 -13.53 10.05 -16.17
CA VAL A 59 -13.81 11.41 -15.67
C VAL A 59 -12.58 12.31 -15.79
N ILE A 60 -11.40 11.74 -15.59
CA ILE A 60 -10.12 12.44 -15.56
C ILE A 60 -9.35 12.10 -16.84
N ASP A 61 -9.02 13.13 -17.62
CA ASP A 61 -8.28 12.99 -18.87
C ASP A 61 -6.78 12.81 -18.60
N LYS A 62 -6.44 11.70 -17.94
CA LYS A 62 -5.08 11.27 -17.58
C LYS A 62 -4.78 9.89 -18.12
N ASN A 63 -3.49 9.61 -18.32
CA ASN A 63 -3.03 8.30 -18.78
C ASN A 63 -3.50 7.20 -17.79
N PHE A 64 -4.07 6.13 -18.33
CA PHE A 64 -4.55 4.99 -17.54
C PHE A 64 -3.48 4.43 -16.57
N PHE A 65 -2.22 4.38 -17.00
CA PHE A 65 -1.13 3.90 -16.16
C PHE A 65 -0.86 4.83 -14.96
N THR A 66 -0.99 6.15 -15.14
CA THR A 66 -0.88 7.13 -14.04
C THR A 66 -1.98 6.91 -13.01
N LEU A 67 -3.22 6.71 -13.47
CA LEU A 67 -4.35 6.40 -12.60
C LEU A 67 -4.18 5.05 -11.90
N LEU A 68 -3.77 4.03 -12.63
CA LEU A 68 -3.52 2.70 -12.08
C LEU A 68 -2.49 2.76 -10.95
N LEU A 69 -1.38 3.47 -11.17
CA LEU A 69 -0.35 3.68 -10.17
C LEU A 69 -0.86 4.45 -8.94
N SER A 70 -1.72 5.45 -9.17
CA SER A 70 -2.33 6.26 -8.10
C SER A 70 -3.24 5.44 -7.17
N TYR A 71 -3.97 4.47 -7.73
CA TYR A 71 -4.88 3.60 -6.98
C TYR A 71 -4.24 2.28 -6.52
N CYS A 72 -3.02 1.97 -6.99
CA CYS A 72 -2.30 0.75 -6.59
C CYS A 72 -2.07 0.72 -5.07
N PRO A 73 -2.36 -0.42 -4.39
CA PRO A 73 -1.99 -0.61 -3.00
C PRO A 73 -0.48 -0.81 -2.89
N GLY A 74 0.26 0.25 -2.57
CA GLY A 74 1.72 0.25 -2.44
C GLY A 74 2.23 1.40 -1.58
N GLY A 75 3.54 1.46 -1.37
CA GLY A 75 4.23 2.57 -0.71
C GLY A 75 4.38 3.77 -1.64
N ILE A 76 4.34 4.97 -1.08
CA ILE A 76 4.51 6.22 -1.86
C ILE A 76 5.85 6.22 -2.59
N TYR A 77 6.92 5.76 -1.92
CA TYR A 77 8.27 5.79 -2.46
C TYR A 77 8.40 4.89 -3.70
N GLU A 78 7.95 3.64 -3.59
CA GLU A 78 8.04 2.65 -4.67
C GLU A 78 7.24 3.10 -5.89
N VAL A 79 6.03 3.58 -5.65
CA VAL A 79 5.13 4.02 -6.71
C VAL A 79 5.63 5.30 -7.38
N ALA A 80 6.21 6.25 -6.61
CA ALA A 80 6.80 7.46 -7.16
C ALA A 80 8.03 7.15 -8.04
N VAL A 81 8.90 6.21 -7.62
CA VAL A 81 10.05 5.76 -8.41
C VAL A 81 9.60 5.12 -9.73
N ILE A 82 8.57 4.28 -9.68
CA ILE A 82 7.99 3.67 -10.89
C ILE A 82 7.42 4.75 -11.82
N ALA A 83 6.70 5.74 -11.26
CA ALA A 83 6.15 6.83 -12.05
C ALA A 83 7.24 7.64 -12.78
N ILE A 84 8.34 7.95 -12.11
CA ILE A 84 9.49 8.63 -12.71
C ILE A 84 10.13 7.76 -13.80
N PHE A 85 10.30 6.45 -13.56
CA PHE A 85 10.97 5.54 -14.49
C PHE A 85 10.18 5.38 -15.81
N PHE A 86 8.86 5.41 -15.75
CA PHE A 86 7.96 5.31 -16.92
C PHE A 86 7.51 6.65 -17.48
N ASP A 87 8.13 7.76 -17.06
CA ASP A 87 7.76 9.12 -17.48
C ASP A 87 6.26 9.42 -17.33
N LEU A 88 5.70 8.94 -16.22
CA LEU A 88 4.34 9.23 -15.80
C LEU A 88 4.34 10.44 -14.84
N ASP A 89 3.17 10.99 -14.51
CA ASP A 89 3.01 12.13 -13.60
C ASP A 89 3.30 11.74 -12.12
N PRO A 90 4.54 11.81 -11.61
CA PRO A 90 4.85 11.39 -10.24
C PRO A 90 4.21 12.31 -9.19
N GLU A 91 4.00 13.58 -9.54
CA GLU A 91 3.34 14.55 -8.67
C GLU A 91 1.88 14.16 -8.41
N PHE A 92 1.15 13.85 -9.46
CA PHE A 92 -0.25 13.40 -9.37
C PHE A 92 -0.36 12.09 -8.58
N VAL A 93 0.49 11.13 -8.85
CA VAL A 93 0.52 9.83 -8.18
C VAL A 93 0.80 9.99 -6.68
N SER A 94 1.82 10.77 -6.33
CA SER A 94 2.21 11.03 -4.94
C SER A 94 1.12 11.79 -4.18
N PHE A 95 0.52 12.78 -4.80
CA PHE A 95 -0.58 13.56 -4.21
C PHE A 95 -1.79 12.67 -3.88
N HIS A 96 -2.17 11.78 -4.79
CA HIS A 96 -3.25 10.80 -4.57
C HIS A 96 -2.95 9.87 -3.37
N HIS A 97 -1.71 9.41 -3.26
CA HIS A 97 -1.28 8.58 -2.14
C HIS A 97 -1.35 9.32 -0.80
N ILE A 98 -0.95 10.59 -0.76
CA ILE A 98 -1.03 11.43 0.44
C ILE A 98 -2.48 11.62 0.87
N ILE A 99 -3.37 11.96 -0.07
CA ILE A 99 -4.81 12.11 0.23
C ILE A 99 -5.38 10.80 0.79
N ARG A 100 -5.05 9.66 0.18
CA ARG A 100 -5.48 8.34 0.66
C ARG A 100 -5.01 8.07 2.09
N LEU A 101 -3.76 8.36 2.40
CA LEU A 101 -3.23 8.21 3.75
C LEU A 101 -3.95 9.10 4.77
N LEU A 102 -4.22 10.35 4.42
CA LEU A 102 -4.99 11.26 5.26
C LEU A 102 -6.42 10.75 5.48
N MET A 103 -7.09 10.28 4.43
CA MET A 103 -8.42 9.70 4.54
C MET A 103 -8.43 8.48 5.47
N ILE A 104 -7.47 7.57 5.36
CA ILE A 104 -7.35 6.42 6.24
C ILE A 104 -7.09 6.86 7.68
N LEU A 105 -6.18 7.82 7.88
CA LEU A 105 -5.83 8.35 9.20
C LEU A 105 -7.06 8.91 9.94
N PHE A 106 -7.97 9.56 9.23
CA PHE A 106 -9.21 10.08 9.81
C PHE A 106 -10.32 9.03 9.89
N ALA A 107 -10.42 8.14 8.90
CA ALA A 107 -11.47 7.13 8.85
C ALA A 107 -11.33 6.06 9.94
N VAL A 108 -10.10 5.60 10.23
CA VAL A 108 -9.84 4.54 11.20
C VAL A 108 -10.35 4.90 12.62
N PRO A 109 -10.01 6.04 13.22
CA PRO A 109 -10.51 6.39 14.55
C PRO A 109 -12.03 6.54 14.59
N VAL A 110 -12.63 7.07 13.52
CA VAL A 110 -14.09 7.20 13.40
C VAL A 110 -14.76 5.82 13.37
N MET A 111 -14.23 4.90 12.56
CA MET A 111 -14.73 3.53 12.49
C MET A 111 -14.60 2.80 13.83
N LEU A 112 -13.45 2.92 14.50
CA LEU A 112 -13.23 2.32 15.82
C LEU A 112 -14.21 2.85 16.85
N LYS A 113 -14.50 4.16 16.84
CA LYS A 113 -15.49 4.78 17.74
C LYS A 113 -16.90 4.28 17.47
N ILE A 114 -17.27 4.06 16.21
CA ILE A 114 -18.58 3.52 15.83
C ILE A 114 -18.73 2.07 16.29
N ILE A 115 -17.71 1.25 16.06
CA ILE A 115 -17.69 -0.17 16.44
C ILE A 115 -17.73 -0.31 17.97
N SER A 116 -16.90 0.44 18.69
CA SER A 116 -16.87 0.43 20.16
C SER A 116 -18.19 0.90 20.82
N LYS A 117 -18.97 1.73 20.13
CA LYS A 117 -20.29 2.16 20.62
C LYS A 117 -21.38 1.10 20.41
N LYS A 118 -21.11 0.10 19.57
CA LYS A 118 -22.07 -0.95 19.19
C LYS A 118 -21.78 -2.29 19.89
N ALA A 119 -20.62 -2.40 20.53
CA ALA A 119 -20.20 -3.51 21.40
C ALA A 119 -20.45 -3.20 22.86
#